data_99450e4c8834a165188aa61a9e57842a
#
_entry.id   99450e4c8834a165188aa61a9e57842a
#
_cell.length_a   1.000
_cell.length_b   1.000
_cell.length_c   1.000
_cell.angle_alpha   90.00
_cell.angle_beta   90.00
_cell.angle_gamma   90.00
#
_symmetry.space_group_name_H-M   'P 1'
#
loop_
_entity.id
_entity.type
_entity.pdbx_description
1 polymer ?
#
loop_
_entity_poly.entity_id
_entity_poly.type
_entity_poly.pdbx_seq_one_letter_code
_entity_poly.pdbx_strand_id
1 'polypeptide(L)'
;LGDVYKRQVAEYCEKWLLMQSAKVSSGTLRGYTQTMNNYIVKPLGDMYLEDVTADDIRLAMIPLASKSAGLYSKVNMLLKCVFYSAERSQLLEYNPCEGLSAKGGKPGKKINALTDEQVKLLLDTVRGLPPYTFIMIALYSGLRREEILGLQWDCVFLDVPTPYISVRRAWRSENNRPVISTTLKTKAARRDIPIPKCLTDCLREVKEKTESEYVVADRNGNPLSSSQFQRVWKYVTVRSTKPHNYYKYVNGQCVKCTVTPTPGSHQKNNPKLVYAIDFDVTPHQLRHTYITNLLYA
;
A
#
# COMPACT_ATOMS: atom_id res chain seq x y z
N LEU A 1 -36.04 -35.89 -14.15
CA LEU A 1 -35.77 -34.59 -13.55
C LEU A 1 -34.31 -34.63 -13.11
N GLY A 2 -33.44 -33.94 -13.92
CA GLY A 2 -32.02 -34.01 -13.73
C GLY A 2 -31.64 -33.48 -12.36
N ASP A 3 -30.71 -34.15 -11.68
CA ASP A 3 -30.01 -33.63 -10.50
C ASP A 3 -29.48 -32.22 -10.80
N VAL A 4 -30.15 -31.21 -10.31
CA VAL A 4 -29.61 -29.86 -10.30
C VAL A 4 -28.40 -29.91 -9.40
N TYR A 5 -27.21 -29.93 -10.00
CA TYR A 5 -25.93 -29.99 -9.27
C TYR A 5 -25.81 -28.78 -8.40
N LYS A 6 -26.16 -28.93 -7.13
CA LYS A 6 -26.05 -27.85 -6.11
C LYS A 6 -24.59 -27.41 -6.01
N ARG A 7 -24.35 -26.12 -6.15
CA ARG A 7 -23.00 -25.57 -6.13
C ARG A 7 -22.72 -24.82 -4.83
N GLN A 8 -21.64 -25.19 -4.16
CA GLN A 8 -21.22 -24.50 -2.95
C GLN A 8 -20.69 -23.08 -3.24
N VAL A 9 -20.82 -22.19 -2.24
CA VAL A 9 -20.30 -20.81 -2.30
C VAL A 9 -18.81 -20.80 -2.60
N ALA A 10 -18.01 -21.71 -1.97
CA ALA A 10 -16.58 -21.81 -2.20
C ALA A 10 -16.25 -22.10 -3.68
N GLU A 11 -16.89 -23.08 -4.28
CA GLU A 11 -16.69 -23.45 -5.69
C GLU A 11 -17.05 -22.29 -6.63
N TYR A 12 -18.14 -21.58 -6.33
CA TYR A 12 -18.54 -20.45 -7.16
C TYR A 12 -17.60 -19.25 -7.00
N CYS A 13 -17.08 -19.02 -5.81
CA CYS A 13 -16.06 -18.00 -5.56
C CYS A 13 -14.79 -18.26 -6.39
N GLU A 14 -14.32 -19.52 -6.48
CA GLU A 14 -13.19 -19.90 -7.32
C GLU A 14 -13.46 -19.65 -8.80
N LYS A 15 -14.63 -20.08 -9.30
CA LYS A 15 -15.07 -19.81 -10.67
C LYS A 15 -15.13 -18.31 -10.96
N TRP A 16 -15.69 -17.53 -10.04
CA TRP A 16 -15.79 -16.09 -10.20
C TRP A 16 -14.39 -15.43 -10.24
N LEU A 17 -13.46 -15.84 -9.37
CA LEU A 17 -12.07 -15.35 -9.37
C LEU A 17 -11.36 -15.69 -10.69
N LEU A 18 -11.60 -16.88 -11.25
CA LEU A 18 -11.06 -17.24 -12.56
C LEU A 18 -11.60 -16.32 -13.66
N MET A 19 -12.90 -16.01 -13.66
CA MET A 19 -13.48 -15.03 -14.61
C MET A 19 -12.91 -13.62 -14.43
N GLN A 20 -12.57 -13.22 -13.19
CA GLN A 20 -11.95 -11.92 -12.93
C GLN A 20 -10.47 -11.87 -13.33
N SER A 21 -9.77 -12.99 -13.39
CA SER A 21 -8.34 -13.03 -13.74
C SER A 21 -8.03 -12.41 -15.11
N ALA A 22 -8.97 -12.49 -16.05
CA ALA A 22 -8.87 -11.86 -17.37
C ALA A 22 -9.17 -10.34 -17.37
N LYS A 23 -9.78 -9.82 -16.29
CA LYS A 23 -10.30 -8.43 -16.24
C LYS A 23 -9.52 -7.50 -15.32
N VAL A 24 -8.85 -8.05 -14.30
CA VAL A 24 -8.16 -7.28 -13.28
C VAL A 24 -6.68 -7.60 -13.22
N SER A 25 -5.88 -6.68 -12.67
CA SER A 25 -4.46 -6.92 -12.47
C SER A 25 -4.20 -8.06 -11.47
N SER A 26 -3.04 -8.74 -11.58
CA SER A 26 -2.61 -9.81 -10.68
C SER A 26 -2.62 -9.39 -9.20
N GLY A 27 -2.24 -8.13 -8.90
CA GLY A 27 -2.30 -7.58 -7.55
C GLY A 27 -3.73 -7.42 -7.02
N THR A 28 -4.67 -6.99 -7.87
CA THR A 28 -6.09 -6.89 -7.53
C THR A 28 -6.70 -8.27 -7.31
N LEU A 29 -6.41 -9.21 -8.21
CA LEU A 29 -6.88 -10.59 -8.10
C LEU A 29 -6.41 -11.24 -6.80
N ARG A 30 -5.11 -11.14 -6.48
CA ARG A 30 -4.56 -11.63 -5.20
C ARG A 30 -5.29 -11.02 -4.00
N GLY A 31 -5.56 -9.71 -4.04
CA GLY A 31 -6.32 -9.03 -3.00
C GLY A 31 -7.77 -9.49 -2.89
N TYR A 32 -8.42 -9.86 -3.99
CA TYR A 32 -9.76 -10.46 -4.00
C TYR A 32 -9.71 -11.86 -3.40
N THR A 33 -8.83 -12.73 -3.89
CA THR A 33 -8.64 -14.11 -3.39
C THR A 33 -8.42 -14.14 -1.88
N GLN A 34 -7.47 -13.33 -1.37
CA GLN A 34 -7.19 -13.28 0.06
C GLN A 34 -8.40 -12.80 0.88
N THR A 35 -9.12 -11.79 0.37
CA THR A 35 -10.29 -11.27 1.07
C THR A 35 -11.44 -12.26 1.05
N MET A 36 -11.70 -12.90 -0.07
CA MET A 36 -12.77 -13.90 -0.21
C MET A 36 -12.50 -15.12 0.67
N ASN A 37 -11.30 -15.70 0.63
CA ASN A 37 -10.94 -16.85 1.45
C ASN A 37 -11.09 -16.56 2.95
N ASN A 38 -10.69 -15.37 3.40
CA ASN A 38 -10.72 -15.05 4.83
C ASN A 38 -12.11 -14.63 5.35
N TYR A 39 -12.96 -14.05 4.52
CA TYR A 39 -14.16 -13.36 4.99
C TYR A 39 -15.46 -13.77 4.29
N ILE A 40 -15.40 -14.56 3.23
CA ILE A 40 -16.56 -15.10 2.51
C ILE A 40 -16.55 -16.63 2.56
N VAL A 41 -15.49 -17.26 2.08
CA VAL A 41 -15.39 -18.72 2.03
C VAL A 41 -15.35 -19.33 3.42
N LYS A 42 -14.63 -18.74 4.38
CA LYS A 42 -14.60 -19.25 5.76
C LYS A 42 -15.98 -19.36 6.42
N PRO A 43 -16.86 -18.34 6.40
CA PRO A 43 -18.16 -18.41 7.02
C PRO A 43 -19.25 -19.04 6.17
N LEU A 44 -19.16 -19.01 4.85
CA LEU A 44 -20.25 -19.37 3.93
C LEU A 44 -19.87 -20.46 2.93
N GLY A 45 -18.61 -20.85 2.84
CA GLY A 45 -18.06 -21.65 1.75
C GLY A 45 -18.72 -23.02 1.57
N ASP A 46 -19.07 -23.68 2.67
CA ASP A 46 -19.67 -25.01 2.69
C ASP A 46 -21.18 -24.99 2.39
N MET A 47 -21.82 -23.81 2.44
CA MET A 47 -23.23 -23.65 2.11
C MET A 47 -23.44 -23.74 0.59
N TYR A 48 -24.58 -24.27 0.18
CA TYR A 48 -25.00 -24.19 -1.21
C TYR A 48 -25.47 -22.77 -1.53
N LEU A 49 -25.18 -22.28 -2.73
CA LEU A 49 -25.51 -20.91 -3.17
C LEU A 49 -27.00 -20.59 -2.99
N GLU A 50 -27.87 -21.53 -3.34
CA GLU A 50 -29.33 -21.35 -3.28
C GLU A 50 -29.90 -21.34 -1.85
N ASP A 51 -29.15 -21.91 -0.88
CA ASP A 51 -29.56 -22.01 0.52
C ASP A 51 -29.08 -20.79 1.33
N VAL A 52 -28.21 -19.92 0.76
CA VAL A 52 -27.71 -18.71 1.46
C VAL A 52 -28.81 -17.66 1.57
N THR A 53 -29.13 -17.29 2.79
CA THR A 53 -30.10 -16.26 3.10
C THR A 53 -29.45 -14.89 3.33
N ALA A 54 -30.27 -13.83 3.34
CA ALA A 54 -29.81 -12.50 3.70
C ALA A 54 -29.29 -12.43 5.15
N ASP A 55 -29.80 -13.29 6.04
CA ASP A 55 -29.36 -13.33 7.44
C ASP A 55 -28.00 -14.01 7.56
N ASP A 56 -27.71 -15.05 6.79
CA ASP A 56 -26.39 -15.65 6.75
C ASP A 56 -25.33 -14.64 6.30
N ILE A 57 -25.64 -13.84 5.29
CA ILE A 57 -24.76 -12.75 4.84
C ILE A 57 -24.55 -11.71 5.95
N ARG A 58 -25.61 -11.30 6.67
CA ARG A 58 -25.50 -10.36 7.77
C ARG A 58 -24.66 -10.92 8.91
N LEU A 59 -24.86 -12.19 9.28
CA LEU A 59 -24.07 -12.88 10.32
C LEU A 59 -22.59 -12.96 9.93
N ALA A 60 -22.29 -13.29 8.67
CA ALA A 60 -20.91 -13.31 8.16
C ALA A 60 -20.24 -11.92 8.21
N MET A 61 -21.02 -10.83 8.13
CA MET A 61 -20.50 -9.47 8.19
C MET A 61 -20.31 -8.92 9.62
N ILE A 62 -20.91 -9.52 10.66
CA ILE A 62 -20.79 -9.07 12.06
C ILE A 62 -19.33 -8.92 12.53
N PRO A 63 -18.43 -9.90 12.33
CA PRO A 63 -17.03 -9.77 12.78
C PRO A 63 -16.27 -8.61 12.13
N LEU A 64 -16.76 -8.14 10.97
CA LEU A 64 -16.16 -7.04 10.24
C LEU A 64 -16.48 -5.67 10.84
N ALA A 65 -17.50 -5.57 11.71
CA ALA A 65 -17.83 -4.35 12.42
C ALA A 65 -16.65 -3.85 13.30
N SER A 66 -15.83 -4.76 13.81
CA SER A 66 -14.62 -4.44 14.58
C SER A 66 -13.39 -4.13 13.72
N LYS A 67 -13.44 -4.36 12.40
CA LYS A 67 -12.36 -4.15 11.44
C LYS A 67 -12.46 -2.76 10.78
N SER A 68 -11.55 -2.44 9.87
CA SER A 68 -11.57 -1.16 9.16
C SER A 68 -12.77 -1.05 8.20
N ALA A 69 -13.31 0.15 8.05
CA ALA A 69 -14.38 0.43 7.09
C ALA A 69 -13.99 0.08 5.64
N GLY A 70 -12.72 0.22 5.28
CA GLY A 70 -12.22 -0.19 3.97
C GLY A 70 -12.30 -1.70 3.73
N LEU A 71 -12.00 -2.52 4.75
CA LEU A 71 -12.17 -3.97 4.66
C LEU A 71 -13.65 -4.35 4.58
N TYR A 72 -14.49 -3.74 5.44
CA TYR A 72 -15.94 -3.95 5.42
C TYR A 72 -16.50 -3.67 4.02
N SER A 73 -16.21 -2.50 3.45
CA SER A 73 -16.67 -2.12 2.12
C SER A 73 -16.17 -3.06 1.03
N LYS A 74 -14.92 -3.55 1.15
CA LYS A 74 -14.36 -4.50 0.19
C LYS A 74 -15.05 -5.85 0.23
N VAL A 75 -15.33 -6.40 1.41
CA VAL A 75 -16.05 -7.67 1.56
C VAL A 75 -17.48 -7.52 1.05
N ASN A 76 -18.18 -6.44 1.43
CA ASN A 76 -19.51 -6.11 0.93
C ASN A 76 -19.56 -6.04 -0.61
N MET A 77 -18.59 -5.36 -1.22
CA MET A 77 -18.48 -5.29 -2.69
C MET A 77 -18.29 -6.68 -3.31
N LEU A 78 -17.40 -7.51 -2.75
CA LEU A 78 -17.13 -8.86 -3.27
C LEU A 78 -18.35 -9.77 -3.13
N LEU A 79 -19.05 -9.76 -1.98
CA LEU A 79 -20.31 -10.48 -1.79
C LEU A 79 -21.32 -10.10 -2.87
N LYS A 80 -21.60 -8.81 -3.02
CA LYS A 80 -22.53 -8.31 -4.03
C LYS A 80 -22.13 -8.75 -5.44
N CYS A 81 -20.84 -8.68 -5.80
CA CYS A 81 -20.37 -9.08 -7.12
C CYS A 81 -20.53 -10.59 -7.38
N VAL A 82 -20.25 -11.43 -6.38
CA VAL A 82 -20.36 -12.89 -6.50
C VAL A 82 -21.82 -13.30 -6.63
N PHE A 83 -22.67 -12.88 -5.71
CA PHE A 83 -24.09 -13.25 -5.71
C PHE A 83 -24.85 -12.65 -6.89
N TYR A 84 -24.56 -11.40 -7.31
CA TYR A 84 -25.08 -10.83 -8.54
C TYR A 84 -24.67 -11.65 -9.79
N SER A 85 -23.42 -12.09 -9.84
CA SER A 85 -22.94 -12.95 -10.94
C SER A 85 -23.66 -14.31 -10.95
N ALA A 86 -23.93 -14.88 -9.78
CA ALA A 86 -24.66 -16.15 -9.65
C ALA A 86 -26.13 -16.02 -10.09
N GLU A 87 -26.81 -14.98 -9.67
CA GLU A 87 -28.17 -14.64 -10.08
C GLU A 87 -28.27 -14.43 -11.61
N ARG A 88 -27.37 -13.64 -12.19
CA ARG A 88 -27.29 -13.44 -13.66
C ARG A 88 -26.98 -14.70 -14.44
N SER A 89 -26.36 -15.71 -13.81
CA SER A 89 -26.12 -17.04 -14.36
C SER A 89 -27.27 -18.01 -14.09
N GLN A 90 -28.40 -17.54 -13.58
CA GLN A 90 -29.60 -18.35 -13.25
C GLN A 90 -29.32 -19.49 -12.26
N LEU A 91 -28.33 -19.27 -11.36
CA LEU A 91 -28.04 -20.20 -10.26
C LEU A 91 -28.78 -19.83 -8.98
N LEU A 92 -29.41 -18.67 -8.96
CA LEU A 92 -30.20 -18.12 -7.86
C LEU A 92 -31.47 -17.47 -8.43
N GLU A 93 -32.59 -17.62 -7.73
CA GLU A 93 -33.82 -16.92 -8.04
C GLU A 93 -33.79 -15.47 -7.57
N TYR A 94 -33.13 -15.19 -6.45
CA TYR A 94 -32.95 -13.85 -5.91
C TYR A 94 -31.54 -13.67 -5.31
N ASN A 95 -31.11 -12.41 -5.19
CA ASN A 95 -29.79 -12.07 -4.65
C ASN A 95 -29.87 -11.80 -3.12
N PRO A 96 -29.30 -12.66 -2.25
CA PRO A 96 -29.36 -12.47 -0.80
C PRO A 96 -28.59 -11.21 -0.31
N CYS A 97 -27.82 -10.57 -1.19
CA CYS A 97 -27.11 -9.33 -0.88
C CYS A 97 -27.92 -8.06 -1.17
N GLU A 98 -29.18 -8.19 -1.63
CA GLU A 98 -30.06 -7.03 -1.77
C GLU A 98 -30.29 -6.34 -0.43
N GLY A 99 -30.26 -5.00 -0.44
CA GLY A 99 -30.42 -4.20 0.78
C GLY A 99 -29.26 -4.27 1.77
N LEU A 100 -28.16 -5.02 1.47
CA LEU A 100 -26.99 -5.06 2.32
C LEU A 100 -26.34 -3.66 2.43
N SER A 101 -26.18 -3.17 3.66
CA SER A 101 -25.58 -1.85 3.92
C SER A 101 -24.16 -1.77 3.40
N ALA A 102 -23.84 -0.71 2.64
CA ALA A 102 -22.49 -0.42 2.22
C ALA A 102 -21.61 0.17 3.34
N LYS A 103 -22.23 0.62 4.45
CA LYS A 103 -21.55 1.31 5.56
C LYS A 103 -21.38 0.38 6.75
N GLY A 104 -20.16 0.26 7.23
CA GLY A 104 -19.81 -0.51 8.42
C GLY A 104 -18.30 -0.52 8.66
N GLY A 105 -17.90 -1.12 9.78
CA GLY A 105 -16.51 -1.14 10.22
C GLY A 105 -16.04 0.17 10.86
N LYS A 106 -14.86 0.12 11.49
CA LYS A 106 -14.26 1.28 12.15
C LYS A 106 -13.71 2.26 11.12
N PRO A 107 -13.96 3.56 11.28
CA PRO A 107 -13.39 4.58 10.39
C PRO A 107 -11.85 4.51 10.41
N GLY A 108 -11.24 4.74 9.27
CA GLY A 108 -9.80 4.84 9.15
C GLY A 108 -9.25 6.03 9.93
N LYS A 109 -7.99 5.95 10.38
CA LYS A 109 -7.29 7.12 10.92
C LYS A 109 -7.19 8.19 9.84
N LYS A 110 -7.51 9.42 10.18
CA LYS A 110 -7.27 10.57 9.30
C LYS A 110 -5.74 10.73 9.15
N ILE A 111 -5.26 10.70 7.92
CA ILE A 111 -3.85 10.94 7.62
C ILE A 111 -3.73 12.45 7.37
N ASN A 112 -3.01 13.14 8.26
CA ASN A 112 -2.72 14.56 8.09
C ASN A 112 -1.44 14.73 7.28
N ALA A 113 -1.33 15.84 6.55
CA ALA A 113 -0.07 16.29 5.98
C ALA A 113 0.95 16.57 7.09
N LEU A 114 2.23 16.42 6.79
CA LEU A 114 3.30 16.83 7.71
C LEU A 114 3.39 18.35 7.74
N THR A 115 3.68 18.92 8.92
CA THR A 115 4.01 20.35 9.03
C THR A 115 5.42 20.62 8.48
N ASP A 116 5.75 21.89 8.26
CA ASP A 116 7.08 22.26 7.76
C ASP A 116 8.19 21.88 8.75
N GLU A 117 7.93 21.97 10.06
CA GLU A 117 8.86 21.54 11.10
C GLU A 117 9.07 20.03 11.08
N GLN A 118 8.00 19.27 10.85
CA GLN A 118 8.06 17.81 10.72
C GLN A 118 8.81 17.40 9.44
N VAL A 119 8.59 18.08 8.33
CA VAL A 119 9.34 17.87 7.08
C VAL A 119 10.82 18.15 7.31
N LYS A 120 11.18 19.28 7.93
CA LYS A 120 12.56 19.63 8.24
C LYS A 120 13.21 18.59 9.12
N LEU A 121 12.56 18.22 10.23
CA LEU A 121 13.07 17.21 11.15
C LEU A 121 13.28 15.85 10.47
N LEU A 122 12.33 15.43 9.62
CA LEU A 122 12.46 14.20 8.86
C LEU A 122 13.69 14.24 7.94
N LEU A 123 13.83 15.29 7.14
CA LEU A 123 14.93 15.44 6.18
C LEU A 123 16.29 15.49 6.88
N ASP A 124 16.40 16.23 7.99
CA ASP A 124 17.63 16.30 8.79
C ASP A 124 17.98 14.93 9.41
N THR A 125 16.95 14.20 9.90
CA THR A 125 17.13 12.86 10.50
C THR A 125 17.60 11.81 9.50
N VAL A 126 17.21 11.91 8.23
CA VAL A 126 17.53 10.89 7.20
C VAL A 126 18.54 11.37 6.17
N ARG A 127 19.12 12.57 6.33
CA ARG A 127 20.14 13.11 5.42
C ARG A 127 21.33 12.15 5.30
N GLY A 128 21.74 11.85 4.07
CA GLY A 128 22.82 10.91 3.78
C GLY A 128 22.49 9.43 4.01
N LEU A 129 21.24 9.10 4.38
CA LEU A 129 20.78 7.72 4.53
C LEU A 129 20.02 7.23 3.28
N PRO A 130 19.92 5.91 3.06
CA PRO A 130 19.30 5.34 1.88
C PRO A 130 17.87 5.84 1.51
N PRO A 131 16.96 6.19 2.45
CA PRO A 131 15.65 6.70 2.10
C PRO A 131 15.62 8.17 1.67
N TYR A 132 16.72 8.93 1.82
CA TYR A 132 16.72 10.39 1.64
C TYR A 132 16.25 10.82 0.25
N THR A 133 16.82 10.27 -0.82
CA THR A 133 16.43 10.60 -2.20
C THR A 133 14.98 10.27 -2.49
N PHE A 134 14.51 9.11 -2.03
CA PHE A 134 13.10 8.73 -2.16
C PHE A 134 12.18 9.73 -1.47
N ILE A 135 12.53 10.16 -0.25
CA ILE A 135 11.74 11.11 0.55
C ILE A 135 11.72 12.49 -0.10
N MET A 136 12.85 12.96 -0.62
CA MET A 136 12.95 14.22 -1.36
C MET A 136 12.03 14.22 -2.59
N ILE A 137 12.08 13.15 -3.39
CA ILE A 137 11.20 13.03 -4.56
C ILE A 137 9.73 13.03 -4.12
N ALA A 138 9.35 12.24 -3.11
CA ALA A 138 7.97 12.13 -2.65
C ALA A 138 7.40 13.46 -2.13
N LEU A 139 8.21 14.23 -1.37
CA LEU A 139 7.83 15.52 -0.78
C LEU A 139 7.74 16.65 -1.79
N TYR A 140 8.59 16.65 -2.82
CA TYR A 140 8.72 17.80 -3.73
C TYR A 140 8.23 17.55 -5.16
N SER A 141 7.78 16.34 -5.47
CA SER A 141 7.12 16.03 -6.75
C SER A 141 5.77 15.34 -6.60
N GLY A 142 5.46 14.87 -5.39
CA GLY A 142 4.22 14.17 -5.10
C GLY A 142 4.03 12.87 -5.90
N LEU A 143 5.08 12.25 -6.43
CA LEU A 143 5.00 10.96 -7.10
C LEU A 143 4.48 9.88 -6.16
N ARG A 144 3.78 8.88 -6.73
CA ARG A 144 3.42 7.67 -5.97
C ARG A 144 4.67 6.83 -5.71
N ARG A 145 4.65 6.02 -4.65
CA ARG A 145 5.76 5.10 -4.32
C ARG A 145 6.20 4.28 -5.53
N GLU A 146 5.25 3.72 -6.26
CA GLU A 146 5.51 2.90 -7.43
C GLU A 146 6.09 3.70 -8.61
N GLU A 147 5.73 4.96 -8.73
CA GLU A 147 6.29 5.88 -9.73
C GLU A 147 7.74 6.24 -9.37
N ILE A 148 8.04 6.48 -8.08
CA ILE A 148 9.42 6.77 -7.62
C ILE A 148 10.33 5.55 -7.80
N LEU A 149 9.87 4.36 -7.40
CA LEU A 149 10.66 3.13 -7.51
C LEU A 149 10.88 2.68 -8.96
N GLY A 150 10.04 3.14 -9.89
CA GLY A 150 10.18 2.91 -11.32
C GLY A 150 10.81 4.07 -12.09
N LEU A 151 11.24 5.14 -11.39
CA LEU A 151 11.80 6.33 -12.04
C LEU A 151 13.21 6.04 -12.58
N GLN A 152 13.40 6.33 -13.85
CA GLN A 152 14.69 6.24 -14.55
C GLN A 152 15.18 7.63 -14.95
N TRP A 153 16.49 7.79 -15.13
CA TRP A 153 17.12 9.07 -15.42
C TRP A 153 16.71 9.66 -16.80
N ASP A 154 16.28 8.82 -17.74
CA ASP A 154 15.71 9.27 -19.03
C ASP A 154 14.40 10.05 -18.89
N CYS A 155 13.79 10.00 -17.72
CA CYS A 155 12.57 10.72 -17.37
C CYS A 155 12.81 11.90 -16.40
N VAL A 156 14.06 12.28 -16.13
CA VAL A 156 14.45 13.35 -15.21
C VAL A 156 15.21 14.43 -15.97
N PHE A 157 14.59 15.59 -16.17
CA PHE A 157 15.11 16.69 -16.97
C PHE A 157 15.57 17.81 -16.05
N LEU A 158 16.88 17.87 -15.76
CA LEU A 158 17.49 18.80 -14.81
C LEU A 158 18.06 20.06 -15.47
N ASP A 159 18.49 19.94 -16.73
CA ASP A 159 19.24 20.98 -17.45
C ASP A 159 18.36 21.71 -18.49
N VAL A 160 17.16 22.04 -18.04
CA VAL A 160 16.16 22.79 -18.80
C VAL A 160 15.71 24.02 -17.99
N PRO A 161 15.15 25.07 -18.61
CA PRO A 161 14.74 26.27 -17.89
C PRO A 161 13.80 26.03 -16.72
N THR A 162 12.91 25.05 -16.84
CA THR A 162 12.03 24.57 -15.75
C THR A 162 12.26 23.09 -15.57
N PRO A 163 13.11 22.67 -14.61
CA PRO A 163 13.37 21.26 -14.35
C PRO A 163 12.10 20.50 -14.01
N TYR A 164 11.96 19.28 -14.53
CA TYR A 164 10.77 18.45 -14.31
C TYR A 164 11.06 16.96 -14.34
N ILE A 165 10.13 16.18 -13.77
CA ILE A 165 10.10 14.72 -13.84
C ILE A 165 8.91 14.28 -14.69
N SER A 166 9.17 13.41 -15.67
CA SER A 166 8.14 12.85 -16.55
C SER A 166 7.72 11.45 -16.06
N VAL A 167 6.46 11.31 -15.66
CA VAL A 167 5.93 10.03 -15.18
C VAL A 167 5.54 9.16 -16.37
N ARG A 168 6.36 8.15 -16.68
CA ARG A 168 6.18 7.25 -17.84
C ARG A 168 6.04 5.78 -17.44
N ARG A 169 6.58 5.41 -16.29
CA ARG A 169 6.70 4.04 -15.80
C ARG A 169 6.22 3.93 -14.36
N ALA A 170 5.87 2.72 -13.96
CA ALA A 170 5.59 2.40 -12.57
C ALA A 170 6.18 1.02 -12.21
N TRP A 171 6.75 0.95 -11.05
CA TRP A 171 7.24 -0.27 -10.43
C TRP A 171 6.09 -1.14 -9.93
N ARG A 172 6.22 -2.46 -10.05
CA ARG A 172 5.36 -3.47 -9.45
C ARG A 172 6.20 -4.55 -8.81
N SER A 173 5.64 -5.23 -7.80
CA SER A 173 6.27 -6.41 -7.22
C SER A 173 5.53 -7.66 -7.67
N GLU A 174 6.23 -8.54 -8.36
CA GLU A 174 5.73 -9.86 -8.73
C GLU A 174 6.63 -10.91 -8.07
N ASN A 175 6.08 -11.64 -7.09
CA ASN A 175 6.84 -12.61 -6.28
C ASN A 175 8.15 -12.03 -5.69
N ASN A 176 8.05 -10.83 -5.12
CA ASN A 176 9.16 -10.02 -4.60
C ASN A 176 10.21 -9.59 -5.65
N ARG A 177 9.99 -9.83 -6.93
CA ARG A 177 10.82 -9.31 -8.02
C ARG A 177 10.29 -7.98 -8.51
N PRO A 178 11.14 -6.97 -8.74
CA PRO A 178 10.71 -5.71 -9.34
C PRO A 178 10.38 -5.90 -10.82
N VAL A 179 9.25 -5.39 -11.25
CA VAL A 179 8.83 -5.32 -12.63
C VAL A 179 8.48 -3.88 -12.97
N ILE A 180 9.13 -3.32 -13.99
CA ILE A 180 8.88 -1.96 -14.45
C ILE A 180 7.87 -2.01 -15.60
N SER A 181 6.73 -1.40 -15.39
CA SER A 181 5.64 -1.36 -16.37
C SER A 181 5.53 0.03 -17.01
N THR A 182 5.45 0.06 -18.32
CA THR A 182 5.10 1.27 -19.10
C THR A 182 3.59 1.49 -19.16
N THR A 183 2.81 0.48 -18.76
CA THR A 183 1.35 0.59 -18.64
C THR A 183 1.00 1.16 -17.29
N LEU A 184 0.60 2.42 -17.26
CA LEU A 184 0.13 3.10 -16.06
C LEU A 184 -1.37 2.80 -15.82
N LYS A 185 -1.80 2.92 -14.57
CA LYS A 185 -3.18 2.58 -14.14
C LYS A 185 -4.26 3.41 -14.88
N THR A 186 -3.95 4.62 -15.29
CA THR A 186 -4.86 5.52 -16.02
C THR A 186 -4.07 6.34 -17.04
N LYS A 187 -4.72 6.82 -18.09
CA LYS A 187 -4.10 7.75 -19.08
C LYS A 187 -3.57 9.03 -18.40
N ALA A 188 -4.33 9.58 -17.45
CA ALA A 188 -3.94 10.77 -16.67
C ALA A 188 -2.74 10.55 -15.72
N ALA A 189 -2.27 9.30 -15.56
CA ALA A 189 -1.07 9.03 -14.76
C ALA A 189 0.22 9.47 -15.50
N ARG A 190 0.21 9.53 -16.83
CA ARG A 190 1.30 10.13 -17.62
C ARG A 190 1.24 11.64 -17.50
N ARG A 191 2.26 12.23 -16.93
CA ARG A 191 2.33 13.67 -16.67
C ARG A 191 3.75 14.12 -16.45
N ASP A 192 4.01 15.39 -16.71
CA ASP A 192 5.26 16.06 -16.38
C ASP A 192 5.02 16.92 -15.13
N ILE A 193 5.93 16.86 -14.19
CA ILE A 193 5.82 17.54 -12.89
C ILE A 193 7.03 18.45 -12.74
N PRO A 194 6.86 19.78 -12.75
CA PRO A 194 7.92 20.72 -12.41
C PRO A 194 8.44 20.44 -11.00
N ILE A 195 9.75 20.54 -10.81
CA ILE A 195 10.39 20.29 -9.53
C ILE A 195 11.15 21.53 -9.03
N PRO A 196 11.13 21.80 -7.72
CA PRO A 196 11.82 22.94 -7.14
C PRO A 196 13.33 22.73 -7.12
N LYS A 197 14.05 23.85 -6.96
CA LYS A 197 15.53 23.88 -6.93
C LYS A 197 16.13 22.89 -5.93
N CYS A 198 15.57 22.77 -4.72
CA CYS A 198 16.09 21.88 -3.68
C CYS A 198 16.05 20.39 -4.11
N LEU A 199 15.03 19.97 -4.88
CA LEU A 199 14.98 18.62 -5.43
C LEU A 199 15.91 18.48 -6.64
N THR A 200 16.00 19.51 -7.49
CA THR A 200 16.92 19.53 -8.64
C THR A 200 18.37 19.33 -8.19
N ASP A 201 18.81 20.09 -7.19
CA ASP A 201 20.16 20.00 -6.63
C ASP A 201 20.43 18.62 -6.02
N CYS A 202 19.47 18.09 -5.24
CA CYS A 202 19.56 16.73 -4.69
C CYS A 202 19.70 15.67 -5.81
N LEU A 203 18.93 15.78 -6.87
CA LEU A 203 18.97 14.79 -7.98
C LEU A 203 20.25 14.90 -8.78
N ARG A 204 20.85 16.08 -8.95
CA ARG A 204 22.16 16.26 -9.57
C ARG A 204 23.24 15.54 -8.76
N GLU A 205 23.28 15.76 -7.44
CA GLU A 205 24.25 15.05 -6.57
C GLU A 205 24.10 13.52 -6.63
N VAL A 206 22.89 13.02 -6.75
CA VAL A 206 22.65 11.58 -6.88
C VAL A 206 23.11 11.07 -8.24
N LYS A 207 22.82 11.81 -9.32
CA LYS A 207 23.20 11.44 -10.68
C LYS A 207 24.72 11.34 -10.87
N GLU A 208 25.47 12.24 -10.25
CA GLU A 208 26.95 12.22 -10.27
C GLU A 208 27.56 11.00 -9.56
N LYS A 209 26.81 10.39 -8.63
CA LYS A 209 27.30 9.28 -7.78
C LYS A 209 26.82 7.90 -8.24
N THR A 210 26.00 7.81 -9.29
CA THR A 210 25.41 6.54 -9.73
C THR A 210 25.54 6.32 -11.22
N GLU A 211 25.84 5.09 -11.59
CA GLU A 211 25.80 4.60 -12.99
C GLU A 211 24.48 3.86 -13.28
N SER A 212 23.59 3.75 -12.31
CA SER A 212 22.29 3.08 -12.46
C SER A 212 21.39 3.84 -13.42
N GLU A 213 20.60 3.12 -14.20
CA GLU A 213 19.47 3.70 -14.95
C GLU A 213 18.37 4.24 -14.02
N TYR A 214 18.27 3.71 -12.79
CA TYR A 214 17.22 4.06 -11.83
C TYR A 214 17.68 5.12 -10.85
N VAL A 215 16.81 6.08 -10.56
CA VAL A 215 17.08 7.14 -9.58
C VAL A 215 17.14 6.57 -8.16
N VAL A 216 16.31 5.55 -7.86
CA VAL A 216 16.33 4.82 -6.60
C VAL A 216 16.65 3.36 -6.91
N ALA A 217 17.89 2.98 -6.68
CA ALA A 217 18.42 1.67 -7.03
C ALA A 217 19.02 0.93 -5.81
N ASP A 218 19.25 -0.34 -5.97
CA ASP A 218 20.08 -1.12 -5.06
C ASP A 218 21.59 -0.91 -5.36
N ARG A 219 22.46 -1.57 -4.60
CA ARG A 219 23.92 -1.44 -4.73
C ARG A 219 24.46 -1.91 -6.10
N ASN A 220 23.68 -2.71 -6.81
CA ASN A 220 24.05 -3.25 -8.13
C ASN A 220 23.42 -2.43 -9.27
N GLY A 221 22.77 -1.29 -8.96
CA GLY A 221 22.12 -0.46 -9.96
C GLY A 221 20.74 -0.96 -10.39
N ASN A 222 20.18 -2.00 -9.76
CA ASN A 222 18.87 -2.56 -10.10
C ASN A 222 17.74 -1.88 -9.33
N PRO A 223 16.49 -1.93 -9.83
CA PRO A 223 15.33 -1.43 -9.10
C PRO A 223 15.11 -2.25 -7.83
N LEU A 224 14.73 -1.58 -6.74
CA LEU A 224 14.53 -2.24 -5.45
C LEU A 224 13.38 -3.26 -5.51
N SER A 225 13.60 -4.45 -4.93
CA SER A 225 12.51 -5.37 -4.61
C SER A 225 11.66 -4.84 -3.45
N SER A 226 10.48 -5.43 -3.22
CA SER A 226 9.61 -5.02 -2.11
C SER A 226 10.30 -5.15 -0.76
N SER A 227 11.04 -6.25 -0.53
CA SER A 227 11.78 -6.47 0.72
C SER A 227 12.99 -5.55 0.87
N GLN A 228 13.66 -5.18 -0.23
CA GLN A 228 14.73 -4.18 -0.19
C GLN A 228 14.19 -2.80 0.16
N PHE A 229 13.07 -2.38 -0.45
CA PHE A 229 12.42 -1.13 -0.10
C PHE A 229 11.99 -1.08 1.38
N GLN A 230 11.42 -2.17 1.90
CA GLN A 230 11.10 -2.26 3.33
C GLN A 230 12.33 -2.06 4.23
N ARG A 231 13.49 -2.63 3.85
CA ARG A 231 14.76 -2.41 4.57
C ARG A 231 15.24 -0.97 4.48
N VAL A 232 15.12 -0.33 3.31
CA VAL A 232 15.40 1.10 3.15
C VAL A 232 14.46 1.94 4.02
N TRP A 233 13.16 1.64 4.03
CA TRP A 233 12.19 2.35 4.85
C TRP A 233 12.40 2.15 6.36
N LYS A 234 13.01 1.04 6.75
CA LYS A 234 13.36 0.76 8.14
C LYS A 234 14.27 1.83 8.75
N TYR A 235 15.11 2.50 7.95
CA TYR A 235 15.93 3.62 8.43
C TYR A 235 15.07 4.78 8.99
N VAL A 236 13.86 4.97 8.51
CA VAL A 236 12.90 5.93 9.04
C VAL A 236 12.22 5.37 10.29
N THR A 237 11.66 4.17 10.21
CA THR A 237 10.83 3.60 11.28
C THR A 237 11.59 3.31 12.57
N VAL A 238 12.87 2.93 12.50
CA VAL A 238 13.70 2.70 13.70
C VAL A 238 14.07 3.98 14.45
N ARG A 239 13.86 5.15 13.87
CA ARG A 239 14.08 6.47 14.48
C ARG A 239 12.82 7.04 15.12
N SER A 240 11.74 6.23 15.14
CA SER A 240 10.47 6.63 15.75
C SER A 240 10.52 6.56 17.27
N THR A 241 10.01 7.59 17.93
CA THR A 241 9.78 7.63 19.38
C THR A 241 8.49 6.93 19.79
N LYS A 242 7.72 6.38 18.81
CA LYS A 242 6.46 5.69 19.11
C LYS A 242 6.69 4.39 19.84
N PRO A 243 5.74 3.98 20.70
CA PRO A 243 5.80 2.70 21.37
C PRO A 243 5.94 1.55 20.37
N HIS A 244 6.92 0.70 20.58
CA HIS A 244 7.10 -0.50 19.78
C HIS A 244 7.31 -1.73 20.66
N ASN A 245 6.89 -2.89 20.15
CA ASN A 245 7.00 -4.14 20.88
C ASN A 245 8.29 -4.87 20.48
N TYR A 246 8.94 -5.47 21.47
CA TYR A 246 10.00 -6.45 21.27
C TYR A 246 9.74 -7.68 22.14
N TYR A 247 10.36 -8.78 21.80
CA TYR A 247 10.24 -10.01 22.55
C TYR A 247 11.58 -10.33 23.23
N LYS A 248 11.53 -10.72 24.49
CA LYS A 248 12.68 -11.24 25.23
C LYS A 248 12.32 -12.55 25.90
N TYR A 249 13.32 -13.43 26.03
CA TYR A 249 13.16 -14.64 26.82
C TYR A 249 13.50 -14.34 28.28
N VAL A 250 12.58 -14.68 29.17
CA VAL A 250 12.74 -14.60 30.62
C VAL A 250 12.37 -15.95 31.18
N ASN A 251 13.30 -16.63 31.86
CA ASN A 251 13.11 -17.98 32.41
C ASN A 251 12.55 -19.00 31.38
N GLY A 252 13.07 -18.95 30.15
CA GLY A 252 12.63 -19.85 29.06
C GLY A 252 11.31 -19.49 28.38
N GLN A 253 10.58 -18.47 28.86
CA GLN A 253 9.33 -18.01 28.28
C GLN A 253 9.54 -16.74 27.43
N CYS A 254 8.88 -16.69 26.25
CA CYS A 254 8.91 -15.55 25.38
C CYS A 254 7.93 -14.47 25.89
N VAL A 255 8.47 -13.39 26.43
CA VAL A 255 7.69 -12.27 26.99
C VAL A 255 7.69 -11.10 26.03
N LYS A 256 6.50 -10.60 25.68
CA LYS A 256 6.32 -9.37 24.91
C LYS A 256 6.53 -8.16 25.81
N CYS A 257 7.49 -7.31 25.45
CA CYS A 257 7.77 -6.06 26.12
C CYS A 257 7.45 -4.89 25.19
N THR A 258 6.92 -3.80 25.75
CA THR A 258 6.73 -2.55 25.02
C THR A 258 7.74 -1.53 25.52
N VAL A 259 8.38 -0.80 24.62
CA VAL A 259 9.25 0.31 24.94
C VAL A 259 8.76 1.56 24.22
N THR A 260 8.78 2.69 24.92
CA THR A 260 8.55 4.01 24.36
C THR A 260 9.87 4.78 24.47
N PRO A 261 10.59 4.99 23.35
CA PRO A 261 11.85 5.71 23.37
C PRO A 261 11.63 7.18 23.75
N THR A 262 12.57 7.75 24.48
CA THR A 262 12.60 9.19 24.77
C THR A 262 13.14 9.94 23.55
N PRO A 263 12.50 11.04 23.09
CA PRO A 263 13.03 11.87 22.02
C PRO A 263 14.45 12.33 22.32
N GLY A 264 15.34 12.23 21.32
CA GLY A 264 16.76 12.58 21.46
C GLY A 264 17.64 11.50 22.11
N SER A 265 17.05 10.42 22.64
CA SER A 265 17.84 9.30 23.18
C SER A 265 18.40 8.41 22.07
N HIS A 266 19.46 7.67 22.39
CA HIS A 266 20.12 6.77 21.48
C HIS A 266 19.60 5.33 21.61
N GLN A 267 19.61 4.60 20.51
CA GLN A 267 19.30 3.18 20.56
C GLN A 267 20.37 2.42 21.33
N LYS A 268 19.96 1.54 22.25
CA LYS A 268 20.88 0.79 23.13
C LYS A 268 21.99 0.04 22.39
N ASN A 269 21.65 -0.60 21.27
CA ASN A 269 22.59 -1.41 20.50
C ASN A 269 23.21 -0.65 19.30
N ASN A 270 22.85 0.61 19.09
CA ASN A 270 23.38 1.45 18.03
C ASN A 270 23.44 2.93 18.50
N PRO A 271 24.52 3.34 19.18
CA PRO A 271 24.66 4.70 19.71
C PRO A 271 24.57 5.82 18.66
N LYS A 272 24.81 5.50 17.38
CA LYS A 272 24.69 6.47 16.27
C LYS A 272 23.25 6.71 15.85
N LEU A 273 22.32 5.90 16.32
CA LEU A 273 20.91 5.99 15.96
C LEU A 273 20.16 6.74 17.06
N VAL A 274 19.63 7.92 16.71
CA VAL A 274 18.84 8.79 17.58
C VAL A 274 17.36 8.61 17.27
N TYR A 275 16.53 8.54 18.32
CA TYR A 275 15.08 8.58 18.20
C TYR A 275 14.63 10.04 18.08
N ALA A 276 14.14 10.43 16.90
CA ALA A 276 13.81 11.83 16.61
C ALA A 276 12.37 12.03 16.09
N ILE A 277 11.75 10.97 15.50
CA ILE A 277 10.49 11.10 14.78
C ILE A 277 9.32 10.68 15.68
N ASP A 278 8.50 11.64 16.15
CA ASP A 278 7.34 11.43 17.03
C ASP A 278 6.00 11.35 16.27
N PHE A 279 6.04 11.46 14.94
CA PHE A 279 4.88 11.41 14.06
C PHE A 279 4.93 10.19 13.11
N ASP A 280 3.80 9.88 12.46
CA ASP A 280 3.76 8.84 11.44
C ASP A 280 4.41 9.33 10.16
N VAL A 281 5.21 8.46 9.51
CA VAL A 281 5.78 8.72 8.20
C VAL A 281 5.58 7.51 7.31
N THR A 282 4.81 7.70 6.25
CA THR A 282 4.59 6.69 5.22
C THR A 282 4.83 7.29 3.84
N PRO A 283 5.21 6.49 2.83
CA PRO A 283 5.37 7.01 1.46
C PRO A 283 4.13 7.73 0.93
N HIS A 284 2.94 7.25 1.31
CA HIS A 284 1.68 7.89 0.89
C HIS A 284 1.44 9.23 1.58
N GLN A 285 1.85 9.35 2.85
CA GLN A 285 1.73 10.60 3.60
C GLN A 285 2.64 11.69 3.04
N LEU A 286 3.86 11.37 2.59
CA LEU A 286 4.75 12.32 1.93
C LEU A 286 4.10 12.93 0.68
N ARG A 287 3.48 12.08 -0.16
CA ARG A 287 2.70 12.56 -1.29
C ARG A 287 1.48 13.38 -0.86
N HIS A 288 0.77 12.98 0.20
CA HIS A 288 -0.34 13.76 0.75
C HIS A 288 0.13 15.15 1.18
N THR A 289 1.29 15.24 1.85
CA THR A 289 1.92 16.52 2.24
C THR A 289 2.17 17.41 1.01
N TYR A 290 2.77 16.87 -0.06
CA TYR A 290 2.97 17.62 -1.31
C TYR A 290 1.65 18.18 -1.87
N ILE A 291 0.61 17.32 -1.97
CA ILE A 291 -0.67 17.73 -2.54
C ILE A 291 -1.33 18.79 -1.67
N THR A 292 -1.25 18.65 -0.34
CA THR A 292 -1.81 19.62 0.60
C THR A 292 -1.10 20.98 0.45
N ASN A 293 0.23 20.99 0.44
CA ASN A 293 1.01 22.22 0.30
C ASN A 293 0.75 22.90 -1.07
N LEU A 294 0.57 22.10 -2.13
CA LEU A 294 0.24 22.65 -3.45
C LEU A 294 -1.16 23.32 -3.51
N LEU A 295 -2.10 22.86 -2.68
CA LEU A 295 -3.45 23.45 -2.62
C LEU A 295 -3.51 24.74 -1.80
N TYR A 296 -2.55 24.95 -0.89
CA TYR A 296 -2.50 26.11 -0.01
C TYR A 296 -1.38 27.12 -0.37
N ALA A 297 -0.59 26.85 -1.43
CA ALA A 297 0.37 27.76 -2.02
C ALA A 297 -0.28 28.66 -3.07
#